data_5b69bafcd429067a1f94073663051ebf
#
_entry.id   5b69bafcd429067a1f94073663051ebf
#
_cell.length_a   1.000
_cell.length_b   1.000
_cell.length_c   1.000
_cell.angle_alpha   90.00
_cell.angle_beta   90.00
_cell.angle_gamma   90.00
#
_symmetry.space_group_name_H-M   'P 1'
#
loop_
_entity.id
_entity.type
_entity.pdbx_description
1 polymer ?
#
loop_
_entity_poly.entity_id
_entity_poly.type
_entity_poly.pdbx_seq_one_letter_code
_entity_poly.pdbx_strand_id
1 'polypeptide(L)'
;LLSRYMGMNLLNQGVGGYKFIAESLDPEIPYKPDLITVAYGTNDWSSIENLEILKKNCFEYISKLTDIFPETKIAVITPLWRADMKEVKAMGTLCEACDAIKSVCSEFRQIYVLNGFELAPHIPEFYGDRKLHPSGEGFLYMAMNILNKFEKLNIKV
;
A
#
# COMPACT_ATOMS: atom_id res chain seq x y z
N LEU A 1 -10.45 -11.28 -1.51
CA LEU A 1 -9.82 -12.41 -0.80
C LEU A 1 -9.59 -12.06 0.66
N LEU A 2 -8.73 -11.08 0.98
CA LEU A 2 -8.38 -10.72 2.36
C LEU A 2 -9.61 -10.53 3.25
N SER A 3 -10.56 -9.68 2.85
CA SER A 3 -11.80 -9.43 3.60
C SER A 3 -12.62 -10.71 3.88
N ARG A 4 -12.68 -11.64 2.92
CA ARG A 4 -13.36 -12.92 3.10
C ARG A 4 -12.68 -13.80 4.15
N TYR A 5 -11.34 -13.86 4.15
CA TYR A 5 -10.60 -14.62 5.17
C TYR A 5 -10.74 -14.00 6.56
N MET A 6 -10.92 -12.69 6.64
CA MET A 6 -11.10 -11.97 7.90
C MET A 6 -12.57 -11.89 8.34
N GLY A 7 -13.52 -12.38 7.54
CA GLY A 7 -14.96 -12.26 7.85
C GLY A 7 -15.48 -10.82 7.82
N MET A 8 -14.83 -9.94 7.07
CA MET A 8 -15.13 -8.50 7.03
C MET A 8 -15.87 -8.10 5.75
N ASN A 9 -16.70 -7.09 5.85
CA ASN A 9 -17.23 -6.41 4.68
C ASN A 9 -16.16 -5.59 3.99
N LEU A 10 -16.15 -5.62 2.66
CA LEU A 10 -15.19 -4.86 1.85
C LEU A 10 -15.84 -3.61 1.26
N LEU A 11 -15.26 -2.47 1.55
CA LEU A 11 -15.43 -1.28 0.74
C LEU A 11 -14.17 -1.08 -0.12
N ASN A 12 -14.26 -1.39 -1.40
CA ASN A 12 -13.14 -1.22 -2.32
C ASN A 12 -13.17 0.17 -2.96
N GLN A 13 -12.19 1.00 -2.62
CA GLN A 13 -11.99 2.33 -3.20
C GLN A 13 -10.72 2.41 -4.07
N GLY A 14 -10.13 1.27 -4.41
CA GLY A 14 -8.96 1.21 -5.28
C GLY A 14 -9.29 1.65 -6.71
N VAL A 15 -8.51 2.62 -7.21
CA VAL A 15 -8.57 3.10 -8.59
C VAL A 15 -7.26 2.75 -9.29
N GLY A 16 -7.35 2.12 -10.46
CA GLY A 16 -6.18 1.76 -11.27
C GLY A 16 -5.38 3.00 -11.65
N GLY A 17 -4.04 2.93 -11.53
CA GLY A 17 -3.16 4.04 -11.88
C GLY A 17 -3.04 5.13 -10.81
N TYR A 18 -3.74 5.00 -9.67
CA TYR A 18 -3.79 6.06 -8.66
C TYR A 18 -2.50 6.17 -7.82
N LYS A 19 -2.34 7.30 -7.15
CA LYS A 19 -1.14 7.72 -6.40
C LYS A 19 -1.52 8.29 -5.04
N PHE A 20 -0.52 8.69 -4.24
CA PHE A 20 -0.77 9.47 -3.03
C PHE A 20 -1.27 10.87 -3.41
N ILE A 21 -2.58 11.06 -3.35
CA ILE A 21 -3.28 12.32 -3.65
C ILE A 21 -4.24 12.62 -2.49
N ALA A 22 -3.86 13.52 -1.60
CA ALA A 22 -4.63 13.82 -0.38
C ALA A 22 -6.04 14.36 -0.67
N GLU A 23 -6.23 15.08 -1.78
CA GLU A 23 -7.52 15.63 -2.22
C GLU A 23 -8.55 14.55 -2.54
N SER A 24 -8.11 13.31 -2.82
CA SER A 24 -9.02 12.19 -3.09
C SER A 24 -9.73 11.65 -1.85
N LEU A 25 -9.26 12.01 -0.67
CA LEU A 25 -9.87 11.61 0.60
C LEU A 25 -11.04 12.53 0.93
N ASP A 26 -12.22 11.95 1.03
CA ASP A 26 -13.44 12.64 1.46
C ASP A 26 -13.53 12.62 2.99
N PRO A 27 -13.49 13.79 3.66
CA PRO A 27 -13.61 13.86 5.12
C PRO A 27 -15.04 13.61 5.62
N GLU A 28 -16.05 13.65 4.72
CA GLU A 28 -17.46 13.49 5.08
C GLU A 28 -17.99 12.07 4.88
N ILE A 29 -17.09 11.09 4.73
CA ILE A 29 -17.46 9.68 4.61
C ILE A 29 -18.32 9.24 5.81
N PRO A 30 -19.53 8.70 5.59
CA PRO A 30 -20.53 8.46 6.65
C PRO A 30 -20.33 7.15 7.41
N TYR A 31 -19.16 6.52 7.33
CA TYR A 31 -18.86 5.26 8.04
C TYR A 31 -17.44 5.27 8.63
N LYS A 32 -17.25 4.43 9.67
CA LYS A 32 -15.96 4.22 10.30
C LYS A 32 -15.46 2.81 9.93
N PRO A 33 -14.38 2.68 9.16
CA PRO A 33 -13.79 1.37 8.88
C PRO A 33 -13.05 0.84 10.11
N ASP A 34 -13.09 -0.49 10.33
CA ASP A 34 -12.30 -1.16 11.37
C ASP A 34 -10.82 -1.26 10.96
N LEU A 35 -10.58 -1.35 9.66
CA LEU A 35 -9.25 -1.44 9.07
C LEU A 35 -9.21 -0.74 7.71
N ILE A 36 -8.18 0.05 7.47
CA ILE A 36 -7.86 0.61 6.16
C ILE A 36 -6.60 -0.05 5.63
N THR A 37 -6.59 -0.43 4.35
CA THR A 37 -5.37 -0.83 3.64
C THR A 37 -5.08 0.16 2.52
N VAL A 38 -3.85 0.68 2.45
CA VAL A 38 -3.37 1.60 1.42
C VAL A 38 -2.24 0.91 0.66
N ALA A 39 -2.36 0.79 -0.66
CA ALA A 39 -1.37 0.14 -1.52
C ALA A 39 -0.97 1.06 -2.69
N TYR A 40 -0.29 2.14 -2.38
CA TYR A 40 0.23 3.12 -3.34
C TYR A 40 1.75 3.08 -3.45
N GLY A 41 2.33 3.96 -4.27
CA GLY A 41 3.77 4.08 -4.47
C GLY A 41 4.26 3.51 -5.80
N THR A 42 3.63 2.48 -6.33
CA THR A 42 4.03 1.86 -7.62
C THR A 42 3.84 2.82 -8.81
N ASN A 43 2.72 3.54 -8.83
CA ASN A 43 2.44 4.54 -9.87
C ASN A 43 3.18 5.85 -9.61
N ASP A 44 3.39 6.17 -8.34
CA ASP A 44 4.23 7.30 -7.92
C ASP A 44 5.65 7.13 -8.47
N TRP A 45 6.28 5.97 -8.22
CA TRP A 45 7.62 5.64 -8.74
C TRP A 45 7.72 5.75 -10.26
N SER A 46 6.63 5.44 -10.98
CA SER A 46 6.61 5.49 -12.44
C SER A 46 6.43 6.88 -13.03
N SER A 47 6.01 7.89 -12.24
CA SER A 47 5.54 9.17 -12.77
C SER A 47 5.95 10.42 -11.98
N ILE A 48 6.50 10.27 -10.76
CA ILE A 48 6.96 11.42 -9.95
C ILE A 48 8.45 11.64 -10.18
N GLU A 49 8.86 12.91 -10.21
CA GLU A 49 10.19 13.31 -10.64
C GLU A 49 11.29 13.07 -9.60
N ASN A 50 10.96 13.10 -8.30
CA ASN A 50 11.94 12.89 -7.24
C ASN A 50 11.32 12.40 -5.93
N LEU A 51 12.18 11.90 -5.02
CA LEU A 51 11.75 11.32 -3.73
C LEU A 51 11.14 12.33 -2.78
N GLU A 52 11.53 13.60 -2.82
CA GLU A 52 10.98 14.61 -1.90
C GLU A 52 9.52 14.92 -2.22
N ILE A 53 9.16 14.92 -3.51
CA ILE A 53 7.75 15.04 -3.92
C ILE A 53 6.96 13.79 -3.47
N LEU A 54 7.52 12.59 -3.62
CA LEU A 54 6.88 11.36 -3.12
C LEU A 54 6.66 11.42 -1.61
N LYS A 55 7.67 11.80 -0.84
CA LYS A 55 7.58 11.94 0.63
C LYS A 55 6.50 12.95 1.02
N LYS A 56 6.50 14.12 0.38
CA LYS A 56 5.50 15.16 0.61
C LYS A 56 4.09 14.63 0.35
N ASN A 57 3.85 14.06 -0.82
CA ASN A 57 2.52 13.56 -1.20
C ASN A 57 2.06 12.42 -0.27
N CYS A 58 2.97 11.50 0.09
CA CYS A 58 2.72 10.43 1.04
C CYS A 58 2.36 11.00 2.41
N PHE A 59 3.12 11.97 2.93
CA PHE A 59 2.87 12.61 4.20
C PHE A 59 1.50 13.31 4.23
N GLU A 60 1.20 14.12 3.22
CA GLU A 60 -0.08 14.84 3.12
C GLU A 60 -1.27 13.86 3.05
N TYR A 61 -1.13 12.78 2.29
CA TYR A 61 -2.16 11.74 2.18
C TYR A 61 -2.37 11.02 3.52
N ILE A 62 -1.29 10.55 4.16
CA ILE A 62 -1.36 9.80 5.42
C ILE A 62 -1.83 10.71 6.56
N SER A 63 -1.35 11.95 6.64
CA SER A 63 -1.81 12.92 7.64
C SER A 63 -3.33 13.13 7.54
N LYS A 64 -3.83 13.45 6.35
CA LYS A 64 -5.28 13.62 6.13
C LYS A 64 -6.07 12.35 6.43
N LEU A 65 -5.57 11.19 6.03
CA LEU A 65 -6.23 9.90 6.31
C LEU A 65 -6.31 9.62 7.82
N THR A 66 -5.26 9.92 8.57
CA THR A 66 -5.22 9.75 10.02
C THR A 66 -6.10 10.76 10.75
N ASP A 67 -6.24 11.97 10.23
CA ASP A 67 -7.15 12.99 10.76
C ASP A 67 -8.63 12.60 10.56
N ILE A 68 -8.97 12.02 9.40
CA ILE A 68 -10.33 11.53 9.13
C ILE A 68 -10.65 10.29 9.99
N PHE A 69 -9.69 9.41 10.21
CA PHE A 69 -9.88 8.13 10.91
C PHE A 69 -8.90 7.96 12.07
N PRO A 70 -8.98 8.77 13.15
CA PRO A 70 -7.97 8.82 14.21
C PRO A 70 -7.84 7.52 15.01
N GLU A 71 -8.91 6.71 15.08
CA GLU A 71 -8.94 5.46 15.86
C GLU A 71 -8.77 4.21 14.98
N THR A 72 -8.80 4.35 13.66
CA THR A 72 -8.74 3.22 12.74
C THR A 72 -7.29 2.76 12.53
N LYS A 73 -7.08 1.46 12.55
CA LYS A 73 -5.79 0.86 12.16
C LYS A 73 -5.60 0.98 10.66
N ILE A 74 -4.44 1.44 10.24
CA ILE A 74 -4.12 1.65 8.83
C ILE A 74 -2.89 0.82 8.46
N ALA A 75 -3.04 -0.10 7.52
CA ALA A 75 -1.95 -0.89 6.97
C ALA A 75 -1.51 -0.30 5.62
N VAL A 76 -0.33 0.28 5.58
CA VAL A 76 0.27 0.78 4.33
C VAL A 76 1.16 -0.29 3.73
N ILE A 77 0.84 -0.70 2.53
CA ILE A 77 1.58 -1.70 1.76
C ILE A 77 2.49 -0.96 0.78
N THR A 78 3.81 -1.10 0.95
CA THR A 78 4.76 -0.55 -0.02
C THR A 78 4.63 -1.27 -1.37
N PRO A 79 5.15 -0.70 -2.47
CA PRO A 79 5.11 -1.36 -3.79
C PRO A 79 5.49 -2.83 -3.74
N LEU A 80 4.73 -3.66 -4.47
CA LEU A 80 5.04 -5.06 -4.69
C LEU A 80 6.25 -5.21 -5.62
N TRP A 81 6.77 -6.44 -5.72
CA TRP A 81 7.71 -6.79 -6.78
C TRP A 81 7.13 -6.47 -8.16
N ARG A 82 8.00 -6.03 -9.06
CA ARG A 82 7.69 -5.85 -10.47
C ARG A 82 8.92 -6.18 -11.31
N ALA A 83 8.72 -6.65 -12.55
CA ALA A 83 9.81 -7.14 -13.40
C ALA A 83 10.86 -6.06 -13.73
N ASP A 84 10.44 -4.79 -13.74
CA ASP A 84 11.30 -3.63 -14.00
C ASP A 84 11.83 -2.94 -12.73
N MET A 85 11.71 -3.57 -11.55
CA MET A 85 12.11 -2.97 -10.26
C MET A 85 13.58 -2.57 -10.15
N LYS A 86 14.43 -3.12 -11.02
CA LYS A 86 15.87 -2.80 -11.09
C LYS A 86 16.15 -1.55 -11.94
N GLU A 87 15.16 -1.04 -12.65
CA GLU A 87 15.32 0.20 -13.38
C GLU A 87 15.50 1.38 -12.42
N VAL A 88 16.26 2.37 -12.86
CA VAL A 88 16.38 3.66 -12.18
C VAL A 88 15.52 4.66 -12.94
N LYS A 89 14.48 5.17 -12.31
CA LYS A 89 13.58 6.18 -12.86
C LYS A 89 13.96 7.60 -12.37
N ALA A 90 13.19 8.59 -12.74
CA ALA A 90 13.49 9.99 -12.38
C ALA A 90 13.66 10.18 -10.87
N MET A 91 12.84 9.49 -10.04
CA MET A 91 12.96 9.56 -8.57
C MET A 91 13.98 8.58 -7.97
N GLY A 92 14.62 7.72 -8.76
CA GLY A 92 15.52 6.66 -8.29
C GLY A 92 14.95 5.26 -8.47
N THR A 93 15.42 4.32 -7.65
CA THR A 93 15.01 2.91 -7.66
C THR A 93 13.66 2.69 -6.94
N LEU A 94 13.01 1.57 -7.23
CA LEU A 94 11.80 1.18 -6.50
C LEU A 94 12.06 0.95 -5.00
N CYS A 95 13.25 0.47 -4.65
CA CYS A 95 13.64 0.28 -3.24
C CYS A 95 13.72 1.62 -2.50
N GLU A 96 14.33 2.65 -3.11
CA GLU A 96 14.39 4.00 -2.52
C GLU A 96 12.99 4.60 -2.35
N ALA A 97 12.08 4.38 -3.30
CA ALA A 97 10.68 4.78 -3.15
C ALA A 97 9.99 4.05 -1.99
N CYS A 98 10.19 2.73 -1.84
CA CYS A 98 9.68 1.96 -0.71
C CYS A 98 10.22 2.49 0.63
N ASP A 99 11.50 2.79 0.70
CA ASP A 99 12.13 3.28 1.95
C ASP A 99 11.66 4.71 2.28
N ALA A 100 11.43 5.55 1.29
CA ALA A 100 10.82 6.86 1.48
C ALA A 100 9.41 6.76 2.08
N ILE A 101 8.57 5.85 1.56
CA ILE A 101 7.21 5.59 2.09
C ILE A 101 7.28 5.08 3.53
N LYS A 102 8.17 4.12 3.82
CA LYS A 102 8.38 3.59 5.18
C LYS A 102 8.79 4.70 6.16
N SER A 103 9.73 5.56 5.73
CA SER A 103 10.21 6.68 6.55
C SER A 103 9.08 7.62 6.92
N VAL A 104 8.25 8.03 5.97
CA VAL A 104 7.09 8.89 6.22
C VAL A 104 6.09 8.19 7.14
N CYS A 105 5.74 6.94 6.87
CA CYS A 105 4.77 6.20 7.68
C CYS A 105 5.22 6.00 9.13
N SER A 106 6.53 5.96 9.40
CA SER A 106 7.07 5.79 10.76
C SER A 106 6.79 6.98 11.70
N GLU A 107 6.37 8.11 11.16
CA GLU A 107 5.99 9.29 11.92
C GLU A 107 4.58 9.18 12.54
N PHE A 108 3.78 8.19 12.12
CA PHE A 108 2.38 8.04 12.51
C PHE A 108 2.17 6.75 13.33
N ARG A 109 1.72 6.89 14.58
CA ARG A 109 1.59 5.76 15.53
C ARG A 109 0.58 4.68 15.11
N GLN A 110 -0.46 5.03 14.36
CA GLN A 110 -1.53 4.11 13.95
C GLN A 110 -1.26 3.42 12.62
N ILE A 111 -0.10 3.71 11.98
CA ILE A 111 0.29 3.13 10.71
C ILE A 111 1.11 1.87 10.92
N TYR A 112 0.70 0.80 10.28
CA TYR A 112 1.43 -0.46 10.16
C TYR A 112 1.97 -0.59 8.73
N VAL A 113 3.29 -0.62 8.58
CA VAL A 113 3.89 -0.75 7.25
C VAL A 113 4.13 -2.21 6.92
N LEU A 114 3.58 -2.67 5.81
CA LEU A 114 3.84 -3.99 5.24
C LEU A 114 4.79 -3.86 4.05
N ASN A 115 5.91 -4.57 4.10
CA ASN A 115 6.86 -4.62 2.99
C ASN A 115 6.25 -5.40 1.81
N GLY A 116 5.92 -4.69 0.73
CA GLY A 116 5.30 -5.29 -0.46
C GLY A 116 6.13 -6.41 -1.10
N PHE A 117 7.46 -6.32 -1.01
CA PHE A 117 8.35 -7.37 -1.53
C PHE A 117 8.24 -8.72 -0.78
N GLU A 118 7.64 -8.72 0.41
CA GLU A 118 7.43 -9.95 1.19
C GLU A 118 6.03 -10.54 1.00
N LEU A 119 5.16 -9.88 0.22
CA LEU A 119 3.75 -10.27 0.13
C LEU A 119 3.43 -11.19 -1.04
N ALA A 120 4.17 -11.10 -2.14
CA ALA A 120 3.95 -11.93 -3.32
C ALA A 120 5.29 -12.51 -3.83
N PRO A 121 5.29 -13.68 -4.51
CA PRO A 121 6.50 -14.24 -5.09
C PRO A 121 7.14 -13.31 -6.14
N HIS A 122 8.46 -13.26 -6.18
CA HIS A 122 9.22 -12.49 -7.18
C HIS A 122 9.41 -13.30 -8.47
N ILE A 123 8.31 -13.82 -8.99
CA ILE A 123 8.28 -14.76 -10.11
C ILE A 123 7.21 -14.28 -11.09
N PRO A 124 7.55 -14.02 -12.39
CA PRO A 124 6.62 -13.47 -13.37
C PRO A 124 5.31 -14.27 -13.53
N GLU A 125 5.33 -15.57 -13.30
CA GLU A 125 4.17 -16.47 -13.40
C GLU A 125 3.05 -16.14 -12.40
N PHE A 126 3.37 -15.48 -11.28
CA PHE A 126 2.41 -15.01 -10.30
C PHE A 126 1.79 -13.64 -10.62
N TYR A 127 2.11 -13.11 -11.80
CA TYR A 127 1.60 -11.83 -12.30
C TYR A 127 0.87 -12.04 -13.63
N GLY A 128 -0.38 -11.55 -13.72
CA GLY A 128 -1.24 -11.75 -14.89
C GLY A 128 -0.66 -11.16 -16.19
N ASP A 129 0.06 -10.05 -16.06
CA ASP A 129 0.82 -9.43 -17.17
C ASP A 129 2.31 -9.83 -17.16
N ARG A 130 2.70 -10.79 -16.30
CA ARG A 130 4.07 -11.24 -16.05
C ARG A 130 5.02 -10.12 -15.60
N LYS A 131 4.49 -8.98 -15.19
CA LYS A 131 5.30 -7.79 -14.92
C LYS A 131 4.96 -7.08 -13.60
N LEU A 132 3.68 -6.76 -13.38
CA LEU A 132 3.27 -5.79 -12.35
C LEU A 132 2.01 -6.21 -11.59
N HIS A 133 0.99 -6.69 -12.29
CA HIS A 133 -0.31 -6.96 -11.70
C HIS A 133 -0.41 -8.41 -11.25
N PRO A 134 -0.54 -8.71 -9.95
CA PRO A 134 -0.66 -10.07 -9.47
C PRO A 134 -1.79 -10.84 -10.16
N SER A 135 -1.54 -12.10 -10.50
CA SER A 135 -2.55 -13.04 -10.96
C SER A 135 -3.48 -13.46 -9.80
N GLY A 136 -4.49 -14.29 -10.06
CA GLY A 136 -5.32 -14.87 -9.00
C GLY A 136 -4.49 -15.59 -7.93
N GLU A 137 -3.47 -16.34 -8.34
CA GLU A 137 -2.54 -17.01 -7.44
C GLU A 137 -1.64 -16.00 -6.70
N GLY A 138 -1.13 -14.99 -7.39
CA GLY A 138 -0.37 -13.89 -6.79
C GLY A 138 -1.16 -13.18 -5.70
N PHE A 139 -2.45 -12.88 -5.94
CA PHE A 139 -3.33 -12.31 -4.92
C PHE A 139 -3.63 -13.27 -3.77
N LEU A 140 -3.65 -14.59 -4.01
CA LEU A 140 -3.79 -15.56 -2.93
C LEU A 140 -2.57 -15.52 -2.00
N TYR A 141 -1.35 -15.58 -2.54
CA TYR A 141 -0.13 -15.43 -1.75
C TYR A 141 -0.11 -14.11 -0.98
N MET A 142 -0.46 -13.01 -1.66
CA MET A 142 -0.52 -11.69 -1.04
C MET A 142 -1.50 -11.69 0.16
N ALA A 143 -2.70 -12.23 0.01
CA ALA A 143 -3.68 -12.29 1.09
C ALA A 143 -3.19 -13.11 2.28
N MET A 144 -2.62 -14.29 2.05
CA MET A 144 -2.08 -15.15 3.10
C MET A 144 -0.92 -14.49 3.85
N ASN A 145 0.00 -13.85 3.11
CA ASN A 145 1.13 -13.16 3.72
C ASN A 145 0.70 -11.92 4.51
N ILE A 146 -0.31 -11.16 4.04
CA ILE A 146 -0.90 -10.06 4.81
C ILE A 146 -1.49 -10.57 6.13
N LEU A 147 -2.28 -11.67 6.10
CA LEU A 147 -2.84 -12.28 7.32
C LEU A 147 -1.76 -12.66 8.32
N ASN A 148 -0.70 -13.34 7.85
CA ASN A 148 0.45 -13.70 8.68
C ASN A 148 1.15 -12.46 9.30
N LYS A 149 1.24 -11.35 8.53
CA LYS A 149 1.79 -10.08 9.05
C LYS A 149 0.86 -9.46 10.08
N PHE A 150 -0.44 -9.45 9.85
CA PHE A 150 -1.43 -8.93 10.80
C PHE A 150 -1.37 -9.67 12.13
N GLU A 151 -1.25 -11.00 12.11
CA GLU A 151 -1.08 -11.82 13.29
C GLU A 151 0.19 -11.43 14.07
N LYS A 152 1.34 -11.37 13.38
CA LYS A 152 2.64 -10.99 13.97
C LYS A 152 2.66 -9.58 14.55
N LEU A 153 1.95 -8.64 13.92
CA LEU A 153 1.84 -7.25 14.37
C LEU A 153 0.70 -7.04 15.37
N ASN A 154 -0.02 -8.11 15.74
CA ASN A 154 -1.19 -8.07 16.63
C ASN A 154 -2.27 -7.07 16.12
N ILE A 155 -2.45 -6.99 14.81
CA ILE A 155 -3.51 -6.21 14.18
C ILE A 155 -4.79 -7.05 14.27
N LYS A 156 -5.53 -6.83 15.35
CA LYS A 156 -6.87 -7.42 15.54
C LYS A 156 -7.91 -6.40 15.10
N VAL A 157 -8.90 -6.85 14.35
CA VAL A 157 -10.07 -6.10 13.88
C VAL A 157 -11.32 -6.89 14.21
#